data_4588270265591b719ca2de3fe0839d6c
#
_entry.id   4588270265591b719ca2de3fe0839d6c
#
_cell.length_a   1.000
_cell.length_b   1.000
_cell.length_c   1.000
_cell.angle_alpha   90.00
_cell.angle_beta   90.00
_cell.angle_gamma   90.00
#
_symmetry.space_group_name_H-M   'P 1'
#
loop_
_entity.id
_entity.type
_entity.pdbx_description
1 polymer ?
#
loop_
_entity_poly.entity_id
_entity_poly.type
_entity_poly.pdbx_seq_one_letter_code
_entity_poly.pdbx_strand_id
1 'polypeptide(L)'
;PVFIQHLFPAVGDIEVGGDIICDEITFTGKLRCNGDIVCSGNLSVNGSLGTRHISGQTVRLNGVLKGHDVNSRALEVHPLRSTMFSRFDMDGYEDGSTVRHITAVTVEANHLQCRTLTADSAMLRNGSAVESATCATALGIDRTSSVLLVNGECQRIHLKTA
;
A
#
# COMPACT_ATOMS: atom_id res chain seq x y z
N PRO A 1 7.96 8.43 20.09
CA PRO A 1 8.04 7.24 19.26
C PRO A 1 7.76 5.96 20.04
N VAL A 2 7.13 5.02 19.39
CA VAL A 2 6.84 3.71 19.96
C VAL A 2 7.77 2.68 19.34
N PHE A 3 8.53 1.97 20.19
CA PHE A 3 9.46 0.93 19.74
C PHE A 3 8.83 -0.44 19.96
N ILE A 4 8.66 -1.20 18.88
CA ILE A 4 8.05 -2.52 18.90
C ILE A 4 8.97 -3.45 18.14
N GLN A 5 9.46 -4.55 18.79
CA GLN A 5 10.24 -5.55 18.07
C GLN A 5 9.36 -6.35 17.13
N HIS A 6 8.30 -6.91 17.68
CA HIS A 6 7.32 -7.65 16.89
C HIS A 6 5.92 -7.27 17.38
N LEU A 7 5.07 -6.89 16.45
CA LEU A 7 3.64 -6.82 16.71
C LEU A 7 3.03 -8.12 16.21
N PHE A 8 2.69 -9.01 17.15
CA PHE A 8 2.09 -10.29 16.84
C PHE A 8 0.69 -10.10 16.24
N PRO A 9 0.13 -11.13 15.58
CA PRO A 9 -1.22 -11.04 15.04
C PRO A 9 -2.20 -10.54 16.09
N ALA A 10 -2.56 -9.29 15.97
CA ALA A 10 -3.51 -8.65 16.87
C ALA A 10 -4.70 -8.19 16.04
N VAL A 11 -5.88 -8.25 16.65
CA VAL A 11 -7.13 -7.82 16.02
C VAL A 11 -7.65 -6.64 16.81
N GLY A 12 -8.04 -5.58 16.14
CA GLY A 12 -8.65 -4.46 16.82
C GLY A 12 -8.48 -3.14 16.09
N ASP A 13 -8.53 -2.08 16.87
CA ASP A 13 -8.43 -0.71 16.41
C ASP A 13 -7.37 -0.02 17.27
N ILE A 14 -6.25 0.34 16.66
CA ILE A 14 -5.12 0.96 17.37
C ILE A 14 -4.80 2.30 16.73
N GLU A 15 -4.63 3.30 17.59
CA GLU A 15 -4.17 4.62 17.19
C GLU A 15 -2.90 4.97 17.97
N VAL A 16 -1.85 5.35 17.23
CA VAL A 16 -0.56 5.74 17.81
C VAL A 16 -0.33 7.23 17.53
N GLY A 17 -0.07 8.00 18.55
CA GLY A 17 0.07 9.44 18.45
C GLY A 17 1.41 9.95 17.93
N GLY A 18 2.36 9.08 17.68
CA GLY A 18 3.68 9.43 17.16
C GLY A 18 4.17 8.39 16.16
N ASP A 19 5.49 8.21 16.12
CA ASP A 19 6.12 7.27 15.19
C ASP A 19 6.11 5.86 15.75
N ILE A 20 6.07 4.88 14.83
CA ILE A 20 6.25 3.46 15.16
C ILE A 20 7.57 3.01 14.56
N ILE A 21 8.43 2.46 15.40
CA ILE A 21 9.71 1.87 14.99
C ILE A 21 9.68 0.40 15.39
N CYS A 22 9.82 -0.49 14.43
CA CYS A 22 9.68 -1.92 14.67
C CYS A 22 10.52 -2.74 13.73
N ASP A 23 10.67 -4.04 14.04
CA ASP A 23 11.30 -4.99 13.13
C ASP A 23 10.27 -5.58 12.18
N GLU A 24 9.10 -5.94 12.72
CA GLU A 24 8.05 -6.59 11.94
C GLU A 24 6.67 -6.27 12.52
N ILE A 25 5.69 -6.05 11.66
CA ILE A 25 4.30 -5.84 12.06
C ILE A 25 3.41 -6.82 11.30
N THR A 26 2.56 -7.52 12.04
CA THR A 26 1.43 -8.26 11.49
C THR A 26 0.18 -7.87 12.28
N PHE A 27 -0.79 -7.27 11.61
CA PHE A 27 -1.95 -6.68 12.27
C PHE A 27 -3.23 -6.90 11.46
N THR A 28 -4.33 -7.10 12.15
CA THR A 28 -5.66 -7.21 11.53
C THR A 28 -6.60 -6.21 12.18
N GLY A 29 -7.23 -5.36 11.37
CA GLY A 29 -8.15 -4.33 11.83
C GLY A 29 -7.75 -2.95 11.33
N LYS A 30 -7.91 -1.95 12.19
CA LYS A 30 -7.55 -0.56 11.86
C LYS A 30 -6.29 -0.15 12.63
N LEU A 31 -5.27 0.26 11.92
CA LEU A 31 -4.05 0.82 12.49
C LEU A 31 -3.88 2.24 11.98
N ARG A 32 -3.85 3.18 12.89
CA ARG A 32 -3.63 4.59 12.56
C ARG A 32 -2.40 5.10 13.31
N CYS A 33 -1.47 5.68 12.56
CA CYS A 33 -0.26 6.27 13.10
C CYS A 33 -0.18 7.73 12.66
N ASN A 34 -0.08 8.65 13.61
CA ASN A 34 -0.03 10.08 13.30
C ASN A 34 1.35 10.54 12.85
N GLY A 35 2.36 9.72 13.02
CA GLY A 35 3.72 9.97 12.54
C GLY A 35 4.10 9.00 11.43
N ASP A 36 5.33 8.51 11.50
CA ASP A 36 5.92 7.63 10.50
C ASP A 36 6.00 6.21 11.03
N ILE A 37 5.87 5.23 10.13
CA ILE A 37 6.12 3.83 10.46
C ILE A 37 7.44 3.45 9.80
N VAL A 38 8.41 3.06 10.61
CA VAL A 38 9.72 2.58 10.16
C VAL A 38 9.86 1.13 10.59
N CYS A 39 9.84 0.24 9.62
CA CYS A 39 9.94 -1.20 9.84
C CYS A 39 11.19 -1.73 9.16
N SER A 40 12.07 -2.40 9.89
CA SER A 40 13.29 -2.96 9.30
C SER A 40 13.03 -4.22 8.48
N GLY A 41 11.92 -4.89 8.69
CA GLY A 41 11.51 -6.08 7.96
C GLY A 41 10.15 -5.89 7.27
N ASN A 42 9.24 -6.80 7.54
CA ASN A 42 7.95 -6.87 6.84
C ASN A 42 6.83 -6.19 7.62
N LEU A 43 6.00 -5.45 6.89
CA LEU A 43 4.78 -4.86 7.40
C LEU A 43 3.60 -5.51 6.68
N SER A 44 2.74 -6.18 7.44
CA SER A 44 1.53 -6.81 6.90
C SER A 44 0.32 -6.37 7.70
N VAL A 45 -0.65 -5.75 7.03
CA VAL A 45 -1.89 -5.29 7.65
C VAL A 45 -3.08 -5.82 6.84
N ASN A 46 -4.01 -6.45 7.54
CA ASN A 46 -5.29 -6.85 6.99
C ASN A 46 -6.35 -5.89 7.52
N GLY A 47 -6.88 -5.04 6.67
CA GLY A 47 -7.87 -4.06 7.07
C GLY A 47 -7.51 -2.66 6.59
N SER A 48 -7.31 -1.74 7.51
CA SER A 48 -7.02 -0.34 7.19
C SER A 48 -5.73 0.13 7.86
N LEU A 49 -4.88 0.79 7.10
CA LEU A 49 -3.67 1.42 7.61
C LEU A 49 -3.65 2.88 7.21
N GLY A 50 -3.52 3.76 8.19
CA GLY A 50 -3.36 5.20 7.97
C GLY A 50 -2.08 5.70 8.61
N THR A 51 -1.23 6.38 7.85
CA THR A 51 0.03 6.95 8.35
C THR A 51 0.56 7.98 7.37
N ARG A 52 1.54 8.77 7.77
CA ARG A 52 2.16 9.76 6.88
C ARG A 52 3.21 9.12 5.98
N HIS A 53 4.17 8.44 6.58
CA HIS A 53 5.27 7.82 5.84
C HIS A 53 5.45 6.38 6.30
N ILE A 54 5.68 5.49 5.35
CA ILE A 54 5.95 4.07 5.61
C ILE A 54 7.31 3.73 5.00
N SER A 55 8.14 3.07 5.80
CA SER A 55 9.41 2.51 5.34
C SER A 55 9.51 1.07 5.80
N GLY A 56 9.83 0.15 4.89
CA GLY A 56 9.94 -1.27 5.20
C GLY A 56 10.53 -2.06 4.05
N GLN A 57 10.89 -3.31 4.29
CA GLN A 57 11.35 -4.21 3.23
C GLN A 57 10.19 -4.64 2.34
N THR A 58 9.17 -5.21 2.95
CA THR A 58 7.95 -5.60 2.24
C THR A 58 6.76 -4.99 2.96
N VAL A 59 5.94 -4.25 2.23
CA VAL A 59 4.71 -3.68 2.74
C VAL A 59 3.55 -4.38 2.03
N ARG A 60 2.75 -5.09 2.79
CA ARG A 60 1.60 -5.83 2.27
C ARG A 60 0.33 -5.35 2.95
N LEU A 61 -0.60 -4.86 2.16
CA LEU A 61 -1.92 -4.44 2.61
C LEU A 61 -2.98 -5.32 1.95
N ASN A 62 -3.83 -5.91 2.79
CA ASN A 62 -5.07 -6.50 2.33
C ASN A 62 -6.20 -5.60 2.83
N GLY A 63 -6.62 -4.65 1.99
CA GLY A 63 -7.60 -3.66 2.37
C GLY A 63 -7.26 -2.26 1.88
N VAL A 64 -7.24 -1.30 2.78
CA VAL A 64 -7.11 0.12 2.44
C VAL A 64 -5.86 0.72 3.08
N LEU A 65 -5.08 1.42 2.25
CA LEU A 65 -3.91 2.18 2.68
C LEU A 65 -4.17 3.67 2.44
N LYS A 66 -4.04 4.46 3.49
CA LYS A 66 -4.10 5.92 3.40
C LYS A 66 -2.78 6.49 3.91
N GLY A 67 -2.01 7.11 3.03
CA GLY A 67 -0.70 7.64 3.41
C GLY A 67 -0.21 8.69 2.45
N HIS A 68 0.91 9.32 2.79
CA HIS A 68 1.57 10.28 1.91
C HIS A 68 2.68 9.62 1.12
N ASP A 69 3.63 8.99 1.80
CA ASP A 69 4.80 8.41 1.16
C ASP A 69 5.00 6.96 1.59
N VAL A 70 5.29 6.09 0.64
CA VAL A 70 5.67 4.71 0.88
C VAL A 70 7.02 4.48 0.25
N ASN A 71 7.96 3.98 1.04
CA ASN A 71 9.30 3.62 0.59
C ASN A 71 9.57 2.18 1.02
N SER A 72 9.61 1.28 0.07
CA SER A 72 9.79 -0.14 0.34
C SER A 72 10.48 -0.82 -0.83
N ARG A 73 10.95 -2.04 -0.59
CA ARG A 73 11.48 -2.86 -1.66
C ARG A 73 10.33 -3.48 -2.47
N ALA A 74 9.32 -3.96 -1.78
CA ALA A 74 8.12 -4.51 -2.42
C ALA A 74 6.88 -3.93 -1.75
N LEU A 75 5.94 -3.48 -2.55
CA LEU A 75 4.64 -3.00 -2.09
C LEU A 75 3.55 -3.83 -2.75
N GLU A 76 2.69 -4.42 -1.92
CA GLU A 76 1.53 -5.15 -2.40
C GLU A 76 0.28 -4.59 -1.72
N VAL A 77 -0.66 -4.14 -2.51
CA VAL A 77 -1.98 -3.68 -2.03
C VAL A 77 -3.03 -4.53 -2.70
N HIS A 78 -3.72 -5.33 -1.91
CA HIS A 78 -4.75 -6.24 -2.38
C HIS A 78 -6.12 -5.88 -1.82
N PRO A 79 -7.21 -6.16 -2.54
CA PRO A 79 -8.54 -5.93 -2.01
C PRO A 79 -8.83 -6.88 -0.85
N LEU A 80 -9.60 -6.40 0.11
CA LEU A 80 -10.02 -7.23 1.23
C LEU A 80 -11.13 -8.18 0.76
N ARG A 81 -10.86 -9.48 0.82
CA ARG A 81 -11.80 -10.50 0.32
C ARG A 81 -12.58 -11.20 1.41
N SER A 82 -12.28 -10.93 2.68
CA SER A 82 -12.92 -11.63 3.79
C SER A 82 -14.28 -11.05 4.11
N THR A 83 -15.31 -11.89 4.15
CA THR A 83 -16.65 -11.50 4.58
C THR A 83 -16.70 -11.11 6.05
N MET A 84 -15.71 -11.52 6.83
CA MET A 84 -15.59 -11.14 8.23
C MET A 84 -15.50 -9.63 8.43
N PHE A 85 -14.88 -8.94 7.48
CA PHE A 85 -14.65 -7.50 7.57
C PHE A 85 -15.84 -6.66 7.10
N SER A 86 -16.82 -7.26 6.47
CA SER A 86 -18.05 -6.53 6.11
C SER A 86 -18.84 -6.06 7.34
N ARG A 87 -18.56 -6.67 8.51
CA ARG A 87 -19.17 -6.27 9.77
C ARG A 87 -18.50 -5.08 10.43
N PHE A 88 -17.28 -4.76 10.02
CA PHE A 88 -16.57 -3.59 10.51
C PHE A 88 -16.82 -2.44 9.55
N ASP A 89 -17.22 -1.30 10.12
CA ASP A 89 -17.36 -0.09 9.34
C ASP A 89 -15.96 0.42 8.99
N MET A 90 -15.50 0.04 7.79
CA MET A 90 -14.19 0.43 7.30
C MET A 90 -14.31 1.71 6.50
N ASP A 91 -14.14 2.83 7.17
CA ASP A 91 -14.21 4.14 6.53
C ASP A 91 -13.24 4.22 5.35
N GLY A 92 -13.75 4.61 4.21
CA GLY A 92 -12.94 4.79 3.01
C GLY A 92 -12.59 3.52 2.26
N TYR A 93 -13.10 2.36 2.66
CA TYR A 93 -12.85 1.10 1.94
C TYR A 93 -13.35 1.15 0.50
N GLU A 94 -14.52 1.74 0.29
CA GLU A 94 -15.10 1.89 -1.05
C GLU A 94 -14.30 2.86 -1.93
N ASP A 95 -13.64 3.83 -1.31
CA ASP A 95 -12.82 4.81 -2.02
C ASP A 95 -11.46 4.25 -2.41
N GLY A 96 -11.07 3.10 -1.86
CA GLY A 96 -9.81 2.47 -2.12
C GLY A 96 -8.64 3.11 -1.37
N SER A 97 -7.44 2.70 -1.74
CA SER A 97 -6.21 3.21 -1.15
C SER A 97 -5.78 4.52 -1.81
N THR A 98 -5.19 5.41 -1.04
CA THR A 98 -4.67 6.69 -1.53
C THR A 98 -3.27 6.94 -0.97
N VAL A 99 -2.30 7.11 -1.86
CA VAL A 99 -0.92 7.43 -1.50
C VAL A 99 -0.42 8.50 -2.45
N ARG A 100 0.31 9.48 -1.95
CA ARG A 100 0.86 10.53 -2.82
C ARG A 100 2.07 10.06 -3.59
N HIS A 101 3.04 9.48 -2.91
CA HIS A 101 4.31 9.08 -3.52
C HIS A 101 4.66 7.66 -3.11
N ILE A 102 5.01 6.84 -4.07
CA ILE A 102 5.48 5.47 -3.84
C ILE A 102 6.85 5.32 -4.49
N THR A 103 7.81 4.82 -3.72
CA THR A 103 9.11 4.42 -4.23
C THR A 103 9.36 2.97 -3.80
N ALA A 104 9.47 2.07 -4.76
CA ALA A 104 9.66 0.65 -4.50
C ALA A 104 10.38 -0.01 -5.68
N VAL A 105 10.87 -1.22 -5.48
CA VAL A 105 11.42 -2.01 -6.58
C VAL A 105 10.28 -2.69 -7.34
N THR A 106 9.37 -3.32 -6.62
CA THR A 106 8.18 -3.94 -7.22
C THR A 106 6.92 -3.41 -6.55
N VAL A 107 5.90 -3.16 -7.36
CA VAL A 107 4.59 -2.69 -6.90
C VAL A 107 3.50 -3.55 -7.52
N GLU A 108 2.61 -4.03 -6.68
CA GLU A 108 1.36 -4.66 -7.11
C GLU A 108 0.22 -3.94 -6.41
N ALA A 109 -0.62 -3.24 -7.16
CA ALA A 109 -1.64 -2.37 -6.60
C ALA A 109 -3.02 -2.71 -7.15
N ASN A 110 -4.00 -2.70 -6.26
CA ASN A 110 -5.40 -2.88 -6.58
C ASN A 110 -6.19 -1.74 -5.96
N HIS A 111 -6.97 -1.05 -6.77
CA HIS A 111 -7.82 0.05 -6.33
C HIS A 111 -7.02 1.12 -5.58
N LEU A 112 -5.88 1.51 -6.15
CA LEU A 112 -4.96 2.48 -5.58
C LEU A 112 -4.98 3.78 -6.38
N GLN A 113 -5.09 4.89 -5.69
CA GLN A 113 -4.88 6.21 -6.27
C GLN A 113 -3.53 6.76 -5.79
N CYS A 114 -2.67 7.08 -6.72
CA CYS A 114 -1.32 7.53 -6.43
C CYS A 114 -0.96 8.72 -7.33
N ARG A 115 -0.26 9.69 -6.78
CA ARG A 115 0.20 10.82 -7.57
C ARG A 115 1.49 10.49 -8.32
N THR A 116 2.49 9.99 -7.61
CA THR A 116 3.80 9.66 -8.20
C THR A 116 4.22 8.26 -7.78
N LEU A 117 4.49 7.41 -8.75
CA LEU A 117 4.95 6.04 -8.55
C LEU A 117 6.31 5.88 -9.22
N THR A 118 7.31 5.45 -8.45
CA THR A 118 8.64 5.12 -8.96
C THR A 118 8.96 3.68 -8.60
N ALA A 119 9.19 2.84 -9.59
CA ALA A 119 9.45 1.42 -9.39
C ALA A 119 10.26 0.85 -10.56
N ASP A 120 10.87 -0.31 -10.37
CA ASP A 120 11.42 -1.07 -11.48
C ASP A 120 10.28 -1.71 -12.26
N SER A 121 9.35 -2.34 -11.56
CA SER A 121 8.15 -2.90 -12.19
C SER A 121 6.91 -2.61 -11.34
N ALA A 122 5.80 -2.38 -12.00
CA ALA A 122 4.54 -2.12 -11.34
C ALA A 122 3.40 -2.82 -12.09
N MET A 123 2.44 -3.33 -11.33
CA MET A 123 1.22 -3.92 -11.87
C MET A 123 0.02 -3.24 -11.21
N LEU A 124 -0.82 -2.61 -12.03
CA LEU A 124 -1.97 -1.83 -11.59
C LEU A 124 -3.25 -2.50 -12.04
N ARG A 125 -4.11 -2.82 -11.10
CA ARG A 125 -5.37 -3.54 -11.34
C ARG A 125 -6.52 -2.93 -10.57
N ASN A 126 -7.72 -3.32 -10.96
CA ASN A 126 -8.97 -3.03 -10.24
C ASN A 126 -9.21 -1.55 -9.97
N GLY A 127 -9.09 -0.75 -11.03
CA GLY A 127 -9.41 0.67 -10.94
C GLY A 127 -8.31 1.51 -10.31
N SER A 128 -7.06 1.07 -10.39
CA SER A 128 -5.93 1.89 -9.93
C SER A 128 -5.70 3.06 -10.86
N ALA A 129 -5.38 4.22 -10.30
CA ALA A 129 -5.09 5.43 -11.05
C ALA A 129 -3.81 6.09 -10.55
N VAL A 130 -2.87 6.34 -11.45
CA VAL A 130 -1.61 6.99 -11.14
C VAL A 130 -1.44 8.18 -12.06
N GLU A 131 -1.09 9.34 -11.50
CA GLU A 131 -0.85 10.53 -12.32
C GLU A 131 0.47 10.43 -13.08
N SER A 132 1.54 10.07 -12.41
CA SER A 132 2.86 9.94 -13.02
C SER A 132 3.55 8.67 -12.54
N ALA A 133 3.93 7.80 -13.46
CA ALA A 133 4.65 6.57 -13.17
C ALA A 133 6.00 6.57 -13.86
N THR A 134 7.05 6.24 -13.11
CA THR A 134 8.40 6.04 -13.63
C THR A 134 8.78 4.59 -13.37
N CYS A 135 8.88 3.81 -14.43
CA CYS A 135 9.21 2.38 -14.35
C CYS A 135 10.43 2.07 -15.20
N ALA A 136 11.35 1.29 -14.66
CA ALA A 136 12.59 0.95 -15.35
C ALA A 136 12.43 -0.28 -16.25
N THR A 137 11.62 -1.26 -15.85
CA THR A 137 11.51 -2.56 -16.52
C THR A 137 10.15 -2.79 -17.16
N ALA A 138 9.08 -2.76 -16.36
CA ALA A 138 7.76 -3.10 -16.86
C ALA A 138 6.66 -2.36 -16.10
N LEU A 139 5.62 -1.99 -16.84
CA LEU A 139 4.40 -1.41 -16.29
C LEU A 139 3.21 -2.17 -16.84
N GLY A 140 2.51 -2.90 -15.96
CA GLY A 140 1.30 -3.63 -16.30
C GLY A 140 0.07 -2.87 -15.87
N ILE A 141 -0.90 -2.72 -16.76
CA ILE A 141 -2.14 -1.97 -16.50
C ILE A 141 -3.31 -2.79 -17.03
N ASP A 142 -4.33 -3.01 -16.20
CA ASP A 142 -5.54 -3.66 -16.68
C ASP A 142 -6.51 -2.63 -17.28
N ARG A 143 -7.65 -3.10 -17.79
CA ARG A 143 -8.63 -2.24 -18.46
C ARG A 143 -9.21 -1.16 -17.57
N THR A 144 -9.28 -1.43 -16.27
CA THR A 144 -9.93 -0.54 -15.30
C THR A 144 -8.99 0.49 -14.72
N SER A 145 -7.69 0.31 -14.94
CA SER A 145 -6.65 1.17 -14.37
C SER A 145 -6.11 2.15 -15.41
N SER A 146 -5.55 3.25 -14.93
CA SER A 146 -5.04 4.30 -15.79
C SER A 146 -3.77 4.95 -15.23
N VAL A 147 -2.92 5.42 -16.14
CA VAL A 147 -1.75 6.23 -15.83
C VAL A 147 -1.75 7.40 -16.81
N LEU A 148 -1.68 8.62 -16.28
CA LEU A 148 -1.71 9.82 -17.11
C LEU A 148 -0.38 10.08 -17.80
N LEU A 149 0.74 9.90 -17.09
CA LEU A 149 2.08 10.16 -17.61
C LEU A 149 3.00 9.00 -17.25
N VAL A 150 3.66 8.43 -18.25
CA VAL A 150 4.62 7.35 -18.06
C VAL A 150 6.01 7.87 -18.45
N ASN A 151 6.96 7.75 -17.53
CA ASN A 151 8.36 8.10 -17.73
C ASN A 151 9.22 6.82 -17.69
N GLY A 152 10.35 6.85 -18.39
CA GLY A 152 11.29 5.73 -18.42
C GLY A 152 11.06 4.78 -19.60
N GLU A 153 12.02 3.88 -19.77
CA GLU A 153 12.01 2.93 -20.87
C GLU A 153 11.44 1.58 -20.40
N CYS A 154 10.21 1.59 -19.95
CA CYS A 154 9.57 0.37 -19.48
C CYS A 154 8.70 -0.28 -20.56
N GLN A 155 8.59 -1.60 -20.49
CA GLN A 155 7.66 -2.36 -21.31
C GLN A 155 6.26 -2.22 -20.75
N ARG A 156 5.32 -1.82 -21.60
CA ARG A 156 3.91 -1.74 -21.21
C ARG A 156 3.23 -3.07 -21.46
N ILE A 157 2.55 -3.56 -20.44
CA ILE A 157 1.87 -4.85 -20.47
C ILE A 157 0.40 -4.64 -20.18
N HIS A 158 -0.46 -5.25 -21.00
CA HIS A 158 -1.90 -5.25 -20.75
C HIS A 158 -2.23 -6.45 -19.87
N LEU A 159 -2.71 -6.16 -18.65
CA LEU A 159 -3.09 -7.18 -17.69
C LEU A 159 -4.55 -7.61 -17.92
N LYS A 160 -4.83 -8.87 -17.64
CA LYS A 160 -6.21 -9.34 -17.63
C LYS A 160 -6.90 -8.83 -16.37
N THR A 161 -8.15 -8.39 -16.53
CA THR A 161 -8.96 -8.01 -15.39
C THR A 161 -9.30 -9.27 -14.59
N ALA A 162 -8.99 -9.23 -13.31
CA ALA A 162 -9.27 -10.36 -12.43
C ALA A 162 -10.75 -10.42 -12.04
#